data_216f2016539ccb0aee6a14a9ba5df981
#
_entry.id   216f2016539ccb0aee6a14a9ba5df981
#
_cell.length_a   1.000
_cell.length_b   1.000
_cell.length_c   1.000
_cell.angle_alpha   90.00
_cell.angle_beta   90.00
_cell.angle_gamma   90.00
#
_symmetry.space_group_name_H-M   'P 1'
#
loop_
_entity.id
_entity.type
_entity.pdbx_description
1 polymer ?
#
loop_
_entity_poly.entity_id
_entity_poly.type
_entity_poly.pdbx_seq_one_letter_code
_entity_poly.pdbx_strand_id
1 'polypeptide(L)'
;AYPGAAHLCVAGAQAGPAGLVRFAGEQQLAMRVIDRAPEVVAVPGRADCWVVGPGGDDSAEPLNNALATGSPVVVDASALAHLPGPFENDALLTPHAGELARLLAVTSAEVTADPLRFARQSAERFSATVLLKGARTIIAAPEGRAAVNISGTSWLATAGAGDVLAGLAGSLLAAGLTAFEAGSLAALLHGLAAEEIGGPFVASELAVAVADSFARFVL
;
A
#
# COMPACT_ATOMS: atom_id res chain seq x y z
N ALA A 1 3.74 -16.18 8.37
CA ALA A 1 3.07 -14.90 8.68
C ALA A 1 4.05 -13.92 9.32
N TYR A 2 3.95 -12.66 8.93
CA TYR A 2 4.74 -11.55 9.48
C TYR A 2 3.81 -10.62 10.27
N PRO A 3 3.52 -10.93 11.55
CA PRO A 3 2.54 -10.16 12.34
C PRO A 3 2.90 -8.67 12.46
N GLY A 4 4.19 -8.31 12.39
CA GLY A 4 4.64 -6.93 12.37
C GLY A 4 4.13 -6.13 11.18
N ALA A 5 4.04 -6.72 10.00
CA ALA A 5 3.54 -6.07 8.79
C ALA A 5 2.05 -5.65 8.94
N ALA A 6 1.23 -6.51 9.53
CA ALA A 6 -0.17 -6.18 9.83
C ALA A 6 -0.29 -4.95 10.75
N HIS A 7 0.55 -4.86 11.80
CA HIS A 7 0.58 -3.69 12.67
C HIS A 7 0.99 -2.42 11.94
N LEU A 8 2.02 -2.52 11.10
CA LEU A 8 2.54 -1.37 10.36
C LEU A 8 1.54 -0.89 9.30
N CYS A 9 0.84 -1.81 8.64
CA CYS A 9 -0.25 -1.47 7.73
C CYS A 9 -1.40 -0.76 8.46
N VAL A 10 -1.81 -1.28 9.62
CA VAL A 10 -2.82 -0.61 10.47
C VAL A 10 -2.35 0.78 10.89
N ALA A 11 -1.10 0.93 11.35
CA ALA A 11 -0.55 2.23 11.73
C ALA A 11 -0.53 3.21 10.55
N GLY A 12 -0.18 2.74 9.34
CA GLY A 12 -0.25 3.53 8.12
C GLY A 12 -1.67 3.97 7.78
N ALA A 13 -2.66 3.08 7.94
CA ALA A 13 -4.07 3.42 7.73
C ALA A 13 -4.59 4.46 8.72
N GLN A 14 -4.17 4.38 10.00
CA GLN A 14 -4.51 5.33 11.04
C GLN A 14 -3.81 6.69 10.88
N ALA A 15 -2.67 6.72 10.19
CA ALA A 15 -1.95 7.95 9.88
C ALA A 15 -2.64 8.80 8.80
N GLY A 16 -3.59 8.23 8.06
CA GLY A 16 -4.39 8.92 7.04
C GLY A 16 -5.78 9.34 7.55
N PRO A 17 -6.67 9.73 6.62
CA PRO A 17 -7.98 10.32 6.96
C PRO A 17 -9.07 9.31 7.36
N ALA A 18 -8.78 8.00 7.42
CA ALA A 18 -9.79 7.01 7.75
C ALA A 18 -10.32 7.19 9.17
N GLY A 19 -11.62 7.41 9.32
CA GLY A 19 -12.28 7.56 10.62
C GLY A 19 -12.41 6.26 11.41
N LEU A 20 -12.27 5.10 10.75
CA LEU A 20 -12.30 3.77 11.36
C LEU A 20 -11.42 2.82 10.57
N VAL A 21 -10.53 2.12 11.27
CA VAL A 21 -9.74 1.02 10.72
C VAL A 21 -10.28 -0.32 11.22
N ARG A 22 -10.53 -1.23 10.28
CA ARG A 22 -11.00 -2.58 10.59
C ARG A 22 -9.93 -3.60 10.22
N PHE A 23 -9.67 -4.53 11.12
CA PHE A 23 -8.78 -5.65 10.86
C PHE A 23 -9.61 -6.93 10.61
N ALA A 24 -9.47 -7.54 9.45
CA ALA A 24 -10.18 -8.74 9.02
C ALA A 24 -9.18 -9.88 8.73
N GLY A 25 -8.45 -10.31 9.73
CA GLY A 25 -7.48 -11.40 9.67
C GLY A 25 -7.77 -12.49 10.70
N GLU A 26 -6.84 -13.43 10.81
CA GLU A 26 -6.93 -14.49 11.81
C GLU A 26 -7.07 -13.96 13.23
N GLN A 27 -7.86 -14.64 14.07
CA GLN A 27 -8.18 -14.19 15.42
C GLN A 27 -6.94 -13.92 16.28
N GLN A 28 -5.91 -14.77 16.19
CA GLN A 28 -4.69 -14.57 16.99
C GLN A 28 -3.94 -13.29 16.57
N LEU A 29 -3.93 -12.98 15.28
CA LEU A 29 -3.33 -11.76 14.76
C LEU A 29 -4.19 -10.54 15.10
N ALA A 30 -5.51 -10.67 15.03
CA ALA A 30 -6.45 -9.62 15.42
C ALA A 30 -6.26 -9.19 16.88
N MET A 31 -6.10 -10.15 17.81
CA MET A 31 -5.81 -9.82 19.21
C MET A 31 -4.51 -9.05 19.38
N ARG A 32 -3.44 -9.43 18.66
CA ARG A 32 -2.16 -8.69 18.69
C ARG A 32 -2.27 -7.28 18.12
N VAL A 33 -3.12 -7.10 17.12
CA VAL A 33 -3.39 -5.76 16.56
C VAL A 33 -4.10 -4.90 17.60
N ILE A 34 -5.16 -5.41 18.23
CA ILE A 34 -5.92 -4.69 19.27
C ILE A 34 -5.06 -4.36 20.49
N ASP A 35 -4.16 -5.24 20.91
CA ASP A 35 -3.25 -5.00 22.04
C ASP A 35 -2.37 -3.75 21.83
N ARG A 36 -2.09 -3.37 20.58
CA ARG A 36 -1.27 -2.21 20.24
C ARG A 36 -2.07 -1.01 19.71
N ALA A 37 -3.24 -1.27 19.15
CA ALA A 37 -4.14 -0.29 18.56
C ALA A 37 -5.59 -0.62 18.98
N PRO A 38 -5.98 -0.28 20.23
CA PRO A 38 -7.27 -0.65 20.80
C PRO A 38 -8.48 -0.02 20.09
N GLU A 39 -8.26 1.03 19.32
CA GLU A 39 -9.26 1.68 18.48
C GLU A 39 -9.60 0.91 17.19
N VAL A 40 -8.83 -0.14 16.85
CA VAL A 40 -9.09 -0.98 15.68
C VAL A 40 -10.25 -1.92 15.93
N VAL A 41 -11.17 -2.00 14.98
CA VAL A 41 -12.33 -2.89 15.04
C VAL A 41 -12.00 -4.23 14.39
N ALA A 42 -11.83 -5.29 15.19
CA ALA A 42 -11.47 -6.62 14.71
C ALA A 42 -12.68 -7.56 14.60
N VAL A 43 -13.75 -7.08 13.96
CA VAL A 43 -14.92 -7.89 13.59
C VAL A 43 -15.27 -7.67 12.13
N PRO A 44 -15.84 -8.68 11.42
CA PRO A 44 -16.28 -8.52 10.04
C PRO A 44 -17.24 -7.34 9.89
N GLY A 45 -17.24 -6.70 8.72
CA GLY A 45 -18.14 -5.59 8.42
C GLY A 45 -17.79 -4.89 7.12
N ARG A 46 -18.61 -3.89 6.78
CA ARG A 46 -18.37 -3.05 5.60
C ARG A 46 -17.05 -2.29 5.74
N ALA A 47 -16.37 -2.13 4.62
CA ALA A 47 -15.22 -1.24 4.45
C ALA A 47 -15.37 -0.46 3.13
N ASP A 48 -14.94 0.79 3.12
CA ASP A 48 -14.95 1.65 1.94
C ASP A 48 -13.69 1.44 1.08
N CYS A 49 -12.67 0.79 1.63
CA CYS A 49 -11.50 0.27 0.93
C CYS A 49 -10.91 -0.93 1.69
N TRP A 50 -10.33 -1.86 0.96
CA TRP A 50 -9.59 -2.99 1.51
C TRP A 50 -8.09 -2.86 1.22
N VAL A 51 -7.26 -3.23 2.19
CA VAL A 51 -5.81 -3.44 1.99
C VAL A 51 -5.52 -4.91 2.22
N VAL A 52 -5.00 -5.59 1.20
CA VAL A 52 -4.77 -7.04 1.25
C VAL A 52 -3.31 -7.36 0.95
N GLY A 53 -2.74 -8.26 1.73
CA GLY A 53 -1.38 -8.79 1.54
C GLY A 53 -0.41 -8.58 2.68
N PRO A 54 -0.33 -7.38 3.32
CA PRO A 54 0.59 -7.15 4.42
C PRO A 54 0.43 -8.17 5.56
N GLY A 55 1.51 -8.90 5.87
CA GLY A 55 1.53 -9.87 6.97
C GLY A 55 0.91 -11.24 6.68
N GLY A 56 0.26 -11.42 5.54
CA GLY A 56 -0.32 -12.70 5.11
C GLY A 56 0.71 -13.70 4.58
N ASP A 57 0.44 -15.00 4.74
CA ASP A 57 1.21 -16.07 4.08
C ASP A 57 0.57 -16.44 2.74
N ASP A 58 -0.73 -16.67 2.72
CA ASP A 58 -1.57 -16.84 1.54
C ASP A 58 -2.71 -15.82 1.57
N SER A 59 -2.78 -15.01 0.56
CA SER A 59 -3.77 -13.93 0.45
C SER A 59 -4.77 -14.13 -0.67
N ALA A 60 -4.86 -15.34 -1.25
CA ALA A 60 -5.80 -15.61 -2.34
C ALA A 60 -7.26 -15.47 -1.89
N GLU A 61 -7.66 -16.12 -0.80
CA GLU A 61 -9.01 -16.02 -0.25
C GLU A 61 -9.33 -14.61 0.27
N PRO A 62 -8.48 -13.96 1.09
CA PRO A 62 -8.69 -12.57 1.48
C PRO A 62 -8.85 -11.61 0.31
N LEU A 63 -8.08 -11.77 -0.77
CA LEU A 63 -8.19 -10.93 -1.96
C LEU A 63 -9.53 -11.16 -2.66
N ASN A 64 -9.93 -12.41 -2.88
CA ASN A 64 -11.23 -12.74 -3.51
C ASN A 64 -12.40 -12.18 -2.69
N ASN A 65 -12.35 -12.30 -1.36
CA ASN A 65 -13.37 -11.75 -0.47
C ASN A 65 -13.45 -10.22 -0.56
N ALA A 66 -12.31 -9.53 -0.60
CA ALA A 66 -12.25 -8.08 -0.77
C ALA A 66 -12.85 -7.65 -2.12
N LEU A 67 -12.46 -8.30 -3.22
CA LEU A 67 -12.96 -8.02 -4.56
C LEU A 67 -14.47 -8.23 -4.68
N ALA A 68 -15.01 -9.26 -4.05
CA ALA A 68 -16.44 -9.55 -4.05
C ALA A 68 -17.30 -8.44 -3.39
N THR A 69 -16.70 -7.55 -2.61
CA THR A 69 -17.44 -6.42 -2.00
C THR A 69 -17.74 -5.29 -2.98
N GLY A 70 -17.04 -5.21 -4.11
CA GLY A 70 -17.10 -4.09 -5.04
C GLY A 70 -16.39 -2.82 -4.58
N SER A 71 -15.82 -2.81 -3.36
CA SER A 71 -15.06 -1.65 -2.84
C SER A 71 -13.67 -1.55 -3.49
N PRO A 72 -13.05 -0.35 -3.53
CA PRO A 72 -11.66 -0.18 -3.90
C PRO A 72 -10.70 -1.07 -3.10
N VAL A 73 -9.56 -1.44 -3.70
CA VAL A 73 -8.59 -2.33 -3.05
C VAL A 73 -7.15 -1.87 -3.26
N VAL A 74 -6.34 -1.93 -2.19
CA VAL A 74 -4.88 -1.91 -2.26
C VAL A 74 -4.37 -3.34 -2.17
N VAL A 75 -3.54 -3.74 -3.12
CA VAL A 75 -2.94 -5.09 -3.19
C VAL A 75 -1.43 -4.97 -3.05
N ASP A 76 -0.88 -5.55 -1.98
CA ASP A 76 0.56 -5.51 -1.68
C ASP A 76 1.09 -6.90 -1.31
N ALA A 77 2.38 -7.05 -1.26
CA ALA A 77 3.10 -8.21 -0.72
C ALA A 77 2.56 -9.55 -1.24
N SER A 78 2.14 -10.46 -0.35
CA SER A 78 1.69 -11.81 -0.71
C SER A 78 0.46 -11.82 -1.64
N ALA A 79 -0.42 -10.84 -1.57
CA ALA A 79 -1.61 -10.77 -2.41
C ALA A 79 -1.29 -10.49 -3.89
N LEU A 80 -0.14 -9.89 -4.20
CA LEU A 80 0.29 -9.66 -5.57
C LEU A 80 0.50 -10.96 -6.37
N ALA A 81 0.74 -12.08 -5.71
CA ALA A 81 0.88 -13.38 -6.38
C ALA A 81 -0.46 -13.97 -6.86
N HIS A 82 -1.59 -13.40 -6.44
CA HIS A 82 -2.93 -13.94 -6.64
C HIS A 82 -3.86 -13.00 -7.44
N LEU A 83 -3.30 -12.10 -8.25
CA LEU A 83 -4.10 -11.16 -9.04
C LEU A 83 -5.04 -11.91 -10.01
N PRO A 84 -6.33 -11.57 -10.05
CA PRO A 84 -7.32 -12.31 -10.85
C PRO A 84 -7.20 -12.05 -12.37
N GLY A 85 -6.45 -11.03 -12.77
CA GLY A 85 -6.41 -10.47 -14.12
C GLY A 85 -6.79 -8.99 -14.08
N PRO A 86 -7.46 -8.46 -15.11
CA PRO A 86 -7.95 -7.08 -15.08
C PRO A 86 -8.94 -6.87 -13.94
N PHE A 87 -8.76 -5.77 -13.20
CA PHE A 87 -9.67 -5.37 -12.13
C PHE A 87 -10.89 -4.64 -12.70
N GLU A 88 -12.06 -4.93 -12.14
CA GLU A 88 -13.30 -4.19 -12.41
C GLU A 88 -13.50 -3.04 -11.42
N ASN A 89 -12.96 -3.19 -10.20
CA ASN A 89 -13.01 -2.18 -9.15
C ASN A 89 -11.77 -1.26 -9.23
N ASP A 90 -11.84 -0.09 -8.64
CA ASP A 90 -10.67 0.77 -8.50
C ASP A 90 -9.61 0.06 -7.62
N ALA A 91 -8.44 -0.17 -8.18
CA ALA A 91 -7.38 -0.96 -7.56
C ALA A 91 -6.03 -0.28 -7.64
N LEU A 92 -5.29 -0.36 -6.53
CA LEU A 92 -3.92 0.11 -6.41
C LEU A 92 -2.99 -1.07 -6.09
N LEU A 93 -2.12 -1.42 -7.01
CA LEU A 93 -1.07 -2.43 -6.80
C LEU A 93 0.20 -1.72 -6.34
N THR A 94 0.86 -2.22 -5.28
CA THR A 94 2.04 -1.57 -4.70
C THR A 94 3.31 -2.44 -4.75
N PRO A 95 3.70 -3.00 -5.92
CA PRO A 95 4.87 -3.86 -6.02
C PRO A 95 6.19 -3.09 -5.85
N HIS A 96 7.22 -3.76 -5.32
CA HIS A 96 8.61 -3.40 -5.58
C HIS A 96 9.09 -4.07 -6.88
N ALA A 97 10.29 -3.71 -7.39
CA ALA A 97 10.80 -4.22 -8.66
C ALA A 97 10.85 -5.76 -8.76
N GLY A 98 11.17 -6.45 -7.67
CA GLY A 98 11.21 -7.91 -7.65
C GLY A 98 9.82 -8.56 -7.68
N GLU A 99 8.80 -7.95 -7.10
CA GLU A 99 7.40 -8.38 -7.18
C GLU A 99 6.85 -8.15 -8.57
N LEU A 100 7.08 -6.97 -9.14
CA LEU A 100 6.65 -6.64 -10.50
C LEU A 100 7.30 -7.54 -11.54
N ALA A 101 8.58 -7.85 -11.38
CA ALA A 101 9.32 -8.77 -12.24
C ALA A 101 8.68 -10.16 -12.26
N ARG A 102 8.28 -10.68 -11.10
CA ARG A 102 7.56 -11.97 -11.01
C ARG A 102 6.20 -11.92 -11.73
N LEU A 103 5.43 -10.85 -11.56
CA LEU A 103 4.12 -10.66 -12.20
C LEU A 103 4.23 -10.62 -13.74
N LEU A 104 5.31 -10.07 -14.26
CA LEU A 104 5.53 -9.92 -15.70
C LEU A 104 6.40 -11.01 -16.32
N ALA A 105 6.92 -11.94 -15.52
CA ALA A 105 7.86 -12.99 -15.94
C ALA A 105 9.13 -12.42 -16.60
N VAL A 106 9.67 -11.35 -16.02
CA VAL A 106 10.92 -10.68 -16.38
C VAL A 106 11.88 -10.64 -15.19
N THR A 107 13.08 -10.11 -15.36
CA THR A 107 14.04 -9.93 -14.27
C THR A 107 13.82 -8.59 -13.53
N SER A 108 14.17 -8.53 -12.26
CA SER A 108 14.12 -7.26 -11.52
C SER A 108 15.12 -6.21 -12.07
N ALA A 109 16.21 -6.65 -12.72
CA ALA A 109 17.16 -5.78 -13.39
C ALA A 109 16.50 -5.06 -14.59
N GLU A 110 15.70 -5.77 -15.40
CA GLU A 110 14.96 -5.18 -16.50
C GLU A 110 13.95 -4.14 -15.99
N VAL A 111 13.18 -4.48 -14.93
CA VAL A 111 12.25 -3.53 -14.31
C VAL A 111 12.98 -2.29 -13.81
N THR A 112 14.13 -2.45 -13.15
CA THR A 112 14.91 -1.33 -12.61
C THR A 112 15.53 -0.47 -13.72
N ALA A 113 15.86 -1.05 -14.87
CA ALA A 113 16.43 -0.33 -16.02
C ALA A 113 15.39 0.57 -16.72
N ASP A 114 14.12 0.18 -16.75
CA ASP A 114 13.04 0.95 -17.38
C ASP A 114 11.74 0.88 -16.54
N PRO A 115 11.74 1.45 -15.32
CA PRO A 115 10.65 1.27 -14.38
C PRO A 115 9.33 1.90 -14.85
N LEU A 116 9.39 3.00 -15.60
CA LEU A 116 8.19 3.66 -16.13
C LEU A 116 7.46 2.78 -17.15
N ARG A 117 8.20 2.15 -18.05
CA ARG A 117 7.64 1.23 -19.04
C ARG A 117 6.93 0.06 -18.37
N PHE A 118 7.59 -0.58 -17.40
CA PHE A 118 7.04 -1.74 -16.72
C PHE A 118 5.85 -1.39 -15.80
N ALA A 119 5.87 -0.22 -15.15
CA ALA A 119 4.73 0.26 -14.39
C ALA A 119 3.50 0.48 -15.29
N ARG A 120 3.66 1.14 -16.45
CA ARG A 120 2.58 1.35 -17.44
C ARG A 120 2.06 0.03 -18.01
N GLN A 121 2.96 -0.86 -18.42
CA GLN A 121 2.59 -2.18 -18.94
C GLN A 121 1.76 -2.98 -17.92
N SER A 122 2.12 -2.91 -16.64
CA SER A 122 1.36 -3.56 -15.59
C SER A 122 0.02 -2.88 -15.35
N ALA A 123 -0.02 -1.56 -15.33
CA ALA A 123 -1.26 -0.82 -15.14
C ALA A 123 -2.29 -1.14 -16.24
N GLU A 124 -1.86 -1.17 -17.50
CA GLU A 124 -2.69 -1.58 -18.63
C GLU A 124 -3.13 -3.04 -18.51
N ARG A 125 -2.17 -3.97 -18.25
CA ARG A 125 -2.46 -5.41 -18.16
C ARG A 125 -3.49 -5.76 -17.11
N PHE A 126 -3.43 -5.11 -15.94
CA PHE A 126 -4.30 -5.41 -14.82
C PHE A 126 -5.49 -4.45 -14.70
N SER A 127 -5.62 -3.45 -15.59
CA SER A 127 -6.63 -2.39 -15.46
C SER A 127 -6.64 -1.76 -14.07
N ALA A 128 -5.46 -1.54 -13.47
CA ALA A 128 -5.27 -1.06 -12.11
C ALA A 128 -4.17 -0.01 -12.06
N THR A 129 -4.24 0.92 -11.13
CA THR A 129 -3.10 1.79 -10.85
C THR A 129 -1.95 0.99 -10.24
N VAL A 130 -0.74 1.22 -10.70
CA VAL A 130 0.48 0.58 -10.18
C VAL A 130 1.36 1.64 -9.52
N LEU A 131 1.63 1.48 -8.25
CA LEU A 131 2.64 2.23 -7.50
C LEU A 131 3.89 1.34 -7.40
N LEU A 132 4.83 1.50 -8.31
CA LEU A 132 6.10 0.78 -8.31
C LEU A 132 7.06 1.41 -7.31
N LYS A 133 7.28 0.70 -6.19
CA LYS A 133 8.22 1.11 -5.12
C LYS A 133 9.67 1.04 -5.61
N GLY A 134 10.44 2.11 -5.36
CA GLY A 134 11.86 2.19 -5.73
C GLY A 134 12.52 3.47 -5.19
N ALA A 135 13.78 3.71 -5.56
CA ALA A 135 14.47 4.96 -5.19
C ALA A 135 13.72 6.21 -5.71
N ARG A 136 12.99 6.05 -6.78
CA ARG A 136 11.92 6.95 -7.24
C ARG A 136 10.69 6.10 -7.39
N THR A 137 9.61 6.46 -6.70
CA THR A 137 8.35 5.73 -6.79
C THR A 137 7.57 6.21 -8.01
N ILE A 138 7.13 5.27 -8.84
CA ILE A 138 6.36 5.58 -10.06
C ILE A 138 4.92 5.17 -9.84
N ILE A 139 3.99 6.06 -10.10
CA ILE A 139 2.56 5.78 -10.11
C ILE A 139 2.09 5.84 -11.56
N ALA A 140 1.54 4.74 -12.07
CA ALA A 140 1.02 4.62 -13.43
C ALA A 140 -0.43 4.16 -13.40
N ALA A 141 -1.30 4.89 -14.09
CA ALA A 141 -2.71 4.53 -14.26
C ALA A 141 -2.94 3.78 -15.58
N PRO A 142 -4.00 2.95 -15.67
CA PRO A 142 -4.27 2.13 -16.86
C PRO A 142 -4.50 2.97 -18.13
N GLU A 143 -5.02 4.19 -18.02
CA GLU A 143 -5.21 5.12 -19.13
C GLU A 143 -3.91 5.79 -19.62
N GLY A 144 -2.74 5.43 -19.06
CA GLY A 144 -1.42 5.88 -19.49
C GLY A 144 -0.86 7.10 -18.74
N ARG A 145 -1.66 7.75 -17.87
CA ARG A 145 -1.19 8.81 -16.98
C ARG A 145 -0.12 8.25 -16.03
N ALA A 146 0.93 9.03 -15.75
CA ALA A 146 1.95 8.64 -14.79
C ALA A 146 2.45 9.83 -13.98
N ALA A 147 2.85 9.57 -12.74
CA ALA A 147 3.55 10.47 -11.85
C ALA A 147 4.82 9.82 -11.31
N VAL A 148 5.81 10.63 -10.96
CA VAL A 148 7.05 10.18 -10.34
C VAL A 148 7.23 10.94 -9.03
N ASN A 149 7.21 10.20 -7.93
CA ASN A 149 7.56 10.76 -6.62
C ASN A 149 9.09 10.71 -6.46
N ILE A 150 9.67 11.88 -6.16
CA ILE A 150 11.10 12.06 -5.94
C ILE A 150 11.44 12.35 -4.46
N SER A 151 10.42 12.53 -3.61
CA SER A 151 10.61 12.69 -2.17
C SER A 151 10.98 11.36 -1.50
N GLY A 152 11.69 11.47 -0.40
CA GLY A 152 12.11 10.34 0.41
C GLY A 152 13.63 10.17 0.47
N THR A 153 14.07 9.37 1.42
CA THR A 153 15.47 9.07 1.67
C THR A 153 15.75 7.58 1.47
N SER A 154 17.01 7.20 1.35
CA SER A 154 17.43 5.78 1.29
C SER A 154 17.03 4.97 2.54
N TRP A 155 16.72 5.62 3.66
CA TRP A 155 16.24 4.98 4.89
C TRP A 155 14.85 4.36 4.73
N LEU A 156 14.08 4.73 3.70
CA LEU A 156 12.83 4.03 3.32
C LEU A 156 13.04 2.56 2.89
N ALA A 157 14.28 2.14 2.65
CA ALA A 157 14.62 0.73 2.44
C ALA A 157 14.59 -0.11 3.73
N THR A 158 13.99 0.39 4.81
CA THR A 158 13.76 -0.36 6.05
C THR A 158 12.57 -1.32 5.94
N ALA A 159 12.67 -2.46 6.65
CA ALA A 159 11.58 -3.44 6.66
C ALA A 159 10.30 -2.84 7.26
N GLY A 160 9.17 -3.03 6.59
CA GLY A 160 7.86 -2.56 7.02
C GLY A 160 7.46 -1.16 6.52
N ALA A 161 8.36 -0.38 5.91
CA ALA A 161 8.00 0.91 5.33
C ALA A 161 6.94 0.77 4.22
N GLY A 162 7.01 -0.30 3.42
CA GLY A 162 5.98 -0.63 2.41
C GLY A 162 4.62 -0.92 3.02
N ASP A 163 4.57 -1.59 4.19
CA ASP A 163 3.31 -1.87 4.88
C ASP A 163 2.63 -0.58 5.37
N VAL A 164 3.42 0.38 5.88
CA VAL A 164 2.92 1.72 6.25
C VAL A 164 2.36 2.43 5.02
N LEU A 165 3.09 2.40 3.90
CA LEU A 165 2.64 3.00 2.64
C LEU A 165 1.32 2.39 2.14
N ALA A 166 1.19 1.06 2.18
CA ALA A 166 -0.03 0.36 1.76
C ALA A 166 -1.23 0.75 2.64
N GLY A 167 -1.04 0.83 3.96
CA GLY A 167 -2.06 1.27 4.90
C GLY A 167 -2.52 2.70 4.64
N LEU A 168 -1.58 3.64 4.49
CA LEU A 168 -1.87 5.04 4.16
C LEU A 168 -2.65 5.16 2.84
N ALA A 169 -2.22 4.44 1.80
CA ALA A 169 -2.91 4.45 0.50
C ALA A 169 -4.35 3.93 0.63
N GLY A 170 -4.57 2.88 1.42
CA GLY A 170 -5.91 2.36 1.71
C GLY A 170 -6.81 3.37 2.43
N SER A 171 -6.26 4.13 3.37
CA SER A 171 -6.95 5.19 4.08
C SER A 171 -7.39 6.34 3.14
N LEU A 172 -6.51 6.72 2.20
CA LEU A 172 -6.80 7.75 1.19
C LEU A 172 -7.86 7.28 0.18
N LEU A 173 -7.80 6.02 -0.26
CA LEU A 173 -8.84 5.41 -1.10
C LEU A 173 -10.20 5.38 -0.38
N ALA A 174 -10.22 4.99 0.90
CA ALA A 174 -11.44 4.99 1.70
C ALA A 174 -12.04 6.40 1.88
N ALA A 175 -11.21 7.44 1.81
CA ALA A 175 -11.65 8.84 1.82
C ALA A 175 -12.19 9.32 0.45
N GLY A 176 -12.21 8.47 -0.59
CA GLY A 176 -12.81 8.76 -1.88
C GLY A 176 -11.83 9.26 -2.95
N LEU A 177 -10.52 9.23 -2.72
CA LEU A 177 -9.54 9.49 -3.78
C LEU A 177 -9.54 8.30 -4.76
N THR A 178 -9.27 8.56 -6.04
CA THR A 178 -8.98 7.51 -7.02
C THR A 178 -7.67 6.80 -6.68
N ALA A 179 -7.47 5.58 -7.18
CA ALA A 179 -6.23 4.83 -6.94
C ALA A 179 -4.97 5.59 -7.37
N PHE A 180 -5.05 6.39 -8.44
CA PHE A 180 -3.94 7.22 -8.89
C PHE A 180 -3.64 8.37 -7.92
N GLU A 181 -4.67 9.06 -7.44
CA GLU A 181 -4.54 10.17 -6.49
C GLU A 181 -4.05 9.65 -5.12
N ALA A 182 -4.67 8.58 -4.62
CA ALA A 182 -4.29 7.95 -3.36
C ALA A 182 -2.85 7.44 -3.38
N GLY A 183 -2.45 6.75 -4.46
CA GLY A 183 -1.07 6.28 -4.63
C GLY A 183 -0.07 7.43 -4.73
N SER A 184 -0.41 8.50 -5.45
CA SER A 184 0.45 9.67 -5.61
C SER A 184 0.63 10.43 -4.29
N LEU A 185 -0.46 10.69 -3.57
CA LEU A 185 -0.43 11.39 -2.28
C LEU A 185 0.23 10.53 -1.20
N ALA A 186 -0.06 9.23 -1.15
CA ALA A 186 0.58 8.32 -0.22
C ALA A 186 2.10 8.28 -0.41
N ALA A 187 2.58 8.16 -1.66
CA ALA A 187 4.01 8.17 -1.95
C ALA A 187 4.67 9.50 -1.55
N LEU A 188 4.01 10.64 -1.79
CA LEU A 188 4.50 11.95 -1.41
C LEU A 188 4.63 12.10 0.11
N LEU A 189 3.54 11.87 0.86
CA LEU A 189 3.52 12.01 2.32
C LEU A 189 4.51 11.06 3.01
N HIS A 190 4.59 9.83 2.54
CA HIS A 190 5.53 8.83 3.03
C HIS A 190 7.00 9.26 2.79
N GLY A 191 7.27 9.84 1.62
CA GLY A 191 8.59 10.39 1.29
C GLY A 191 8.94 11.61 2.15
N LEU A 192 8.04 12.58 2.28
CA LEU A 192 8.25 13.78 3.09
C LEU A 192 8.44 13.44 4.59
N ALA A 193 7.67 12.49 5.11
CA ALA A 193 7.85 12.00 6.47
C ALA A 193 9.25 11.42 6.70
N ALA A 194 9.77 10.65 5.76
CA ALA A 194 11.12 10.11 5.84
C ALA A 194 12.20 11.19 5.74
N GLU A 195 12.00 12.23 4.94
CA GLU A 195 12.90 13.39 4.86
C GLU A 195 12.90 14.19 6.16
N GLU A 196 11.74 14.35 6.80
CA GLU A 196 11.61 15.05 8.08
C GLU A 196 12.33 14.33 9.22
N ILE A 197 12.26 13.00 9.29
CA ILE A 197 13.05 12.22 10.26
C ILE A 197 14.55 12.40 9.99
N GLY A 198 14.98 12.44 8.73
CA GLY A 198 16.32 12.82 8.28
C GLY A 198 17.45 11.80 8.55
N GLY A 199 17.21 10.74 9.33
CA GLY A 199 18.21 9.77 9.75
C GLY A 199 17.71 8.32 9.70
N PRO A 200 18.46 7.39 10.29
CA PRO A 200 17.99 6.03 10.46
C PRO A 200 16.69 5.99 11.28
N PHE A 201 15.70 5.25 10.83
CA PHE A 201 14.44 5.05 11.52
C PHE A 201 13.90 3.63 11.34
N VAL A 202 12.98 3.24 12.19
CA VAL A 202 12.18 2.03 12.02
C VAL A 202 10.79 2.39 11.49
N ALA A 203 10.10 1.43 10.85
CA ALA A 203 8.84 1.70 10.17
C ALA A 203 7.71 2.22 11.10
N SER A 204 7.77 1.91 12.40
CA SER A 204 6.80 2.47 13.37
C SER A 204 6.98 3.97 13.62
N GLU A 205 8.22 4.47 13.59
CA GLU A 205 8.50 5.91 13.67
C GLU A 205 8.03 6.63 12.41
N LEU A 206 8.20 6.00 11.25
CA LEU A 206 7.71 6.51 9.98
C LEU A 206 6.19 6.67 9.97
N ALA A 207 5.42 5.73 10.54
CA ALA A 207 3.96 5.85 10.62
C ALA A 207 3.52 7.08 11.43
N VAL A 208 4.23 7.41 12.51
CA VAL A 208 3.97 8.64 13.30
C VAL A 208 4.28 9.88 12.49
N ALA A 209 5.45 9.93 11.84
CA ALA A 209 5.85 11.07 11.02
C ALA A 209 4.92 11.28 9.80
N VAL A 210 4.33 10.21 9.24
CA VAL A 210 3.32 10.29 8.18
C VAL A 210 2.06 11.01 8.68
N ALA A 211 1.59 10.71 9.90
CA ALA A 211 0.43 11.41 10.48
C ALA A 211 0.70 12.91 10.65
N ASP A 212 1.90 13.28 11.11
CA ASP A 212 2.32 14.67 11.25
C ASP A 212 2.41 15.37 9.88
N SER A 213 2.95 14.70 8.89
CA SER A 213 3.02 15.20 7.51
C SER A 213 1.62 15.38 6.91
N PHE A 214 0.71 14.42 7.13
CA PHE A 214 -0.68 14.54 6.68
C PHE A 214 -1.36 15.78 7.30
N ALA A 215 -1.26 15.96 8.61
CA ALA A 215 -1.83 17.11 9.31
C ALA A 215 -1.28 18.45 8.78
N ARG A 216 0.00 18.48 8.41
CA ARG A 216 0.68 19.71 7.97
C ARG A 216 0.36 20.10 6.52
N PHE A 217 0.20 19.13 5.62
CA PHE A 217 0.10 19.38 4.18
C PHE A 217 -1.32 19.21 3.62
N VAL A 218 -2.25 18.64 4.36
CA VAL A 218 -3.61 18.35 3.89
C VAL A 218 -4.68 19.08 4.70
N LEU A 219 -4.40 19.44 5.97
CA LEU A 219 -5.30 20.22 6.85
C LEU A 219 -4.85 21.68 6.96
#